data_15b135503988b49b6781e16619ad9d8a
#
_entry.id   15b135503988b49b6781e16619ad9d8a
#
_cell.length_a   1.000
_cell.length_b   1.000
_cell.length_c   1.000
_cell.angle_alpha   90.00
_cell.angle_beta   90.00
_cell.angle_gamma   90.00
#
_symmetry.space_group_name_H-M   'P 1'
#
loop_
_entity.id
_entity.type
_entity.pdbx_description
1 polymer ?
#
loop_
_entity_poly.entity_id
_entity_poly.type
_entity_poly.pdbx_seq_one_letter_code
_entity_poly.pdbx_strand_id
1 'polypeptide(L)'
;AGAKVLEEKFVDVTVKGQKLRIGGLYTAYIPEDYEVHEWGNAKEQAEFLKEMEDTERYKILLSHIPNTWMYYDTAATFDLDLIFTGHVHGGQAILPFGGGLYAPDMGYFPGRLSGVYEKGHTQVILSRGLGSNTEVIPRFNNIPEIVEVELK
;
A
#
# COMPACT_ATOMS: atom_id res chain seq x y z
N ALA A 1 3.66 7.37 22.67
CA ALA A 1 2.53 8.08 22.08
C ALA A 1 1.27 7.23 21.92
N GLY A 2 1.24 5.94 22.31
CA GLY A 2 0.05 5.09 22.28
C GLY A 2 -0.31 4.50 20.91
N ALA A 3 0.53 4.68 19.89
CA ALA A 3 0.33 4.02 18.60
C ALA A 3 0.67 2.53 18.71
N LYS A 4 -0.11 1.69 18.01
CA LYS A 4 0.16 0.24 17.88
C LYS A 4 0.77 -0.02 16.52
N VAL A 5 1.94 -0.64 16.49
CA VAL A 5 2.59 -1.10 15.28
C VAL A 5 2.08 -2.51 14.97
N LEU A 6 1.73 -2.76 13.71
CA LEU A 6 1.26 -4.04 13.21
C LEU A 6 2.28 -4.54 12.17
N GLU A 7 3.04 -5.56 12.54
CA GLU A 7 4.01 -6.23 11.66
C GLU A 7 3.54 -7.67 11.49
N GLU A 8 3.00 -8.00 10.31
CA GLU A 8 2.31 -9.26 10.00
C GLU A 8 1.33 -9.65 11.13
N LYS A 9 0.54 -8.67 11.55
CA LYS A 9 -0.48 -8.80 12.61
C LYS A 9 -1.70 -8.01 12.25
N PHE A 10 -2.83 -8.39 12.82
CA PHE A 10 -4.06 -7.62 12.72
C PHE A 10 -4.70 -7.39 14.09
N VAL A 11 -5.63 -6.48 14.12
CA VAL A 11 -6.50 -6.21 15.25
C VAL A 11 -7.94 -6.10 14.77
N ASP A 12 -8.83 -6.69 15.54
CA ASP A 12 -10.26 -6.54 15.36
C ASP A 12 -10.78 -5.41 16.24
N VAL A 13 -11.47 -4.47 15.62
CA VAL A 13 -12.06 -3.32 16.30
C VAL A 13 -13.52 -3.16 15.89
N THR A 14 -14.28 -2.45 16.73
CA THR A 14 -15.65 -2.03 16.39
C THR A 14 -15.74 -0.53 16.61
N VAL A 15 -16.06 0.20 15.55
CA VAL A 15 -16.17 1.65 15.56
C VAL A 15 -17.57 2.03 15.11
N LYS A 16 -18.33 2.70 15.97
CA LYS A 16 -19.74 3.10 15.69
C LYS A 16 -20.61 1.94 15.19
N GLY A 17 -20.40 0.74 15.72
CA GLY A 17 -21.12 -0.47 15.33
C GLY A 17 -20.56 -1.21 14.09
N GLN A 18 -19.66 -0.61 13.34
CA GLN A 18 -18.97 -1.25 12.22
C GLN A 18 -17.84 -2.13 12.71
N LYS A 19 -17.81 -3.37 12.24
CA LYS A 19 -16.79 -4.35 12.60
C LYS A 19 -15.66 -4.31 11.57
N LEU A 20 -14.47 -3.93 12.01
CA LEU A 20 -13.29 -3.79 11.16
C LEU A 20 -12.20 -4.78 11.60
N ARG A 21 -11.42 -5.26 10.64
CA ARG A 21 -10.12 -5.90 10.86
C ARG A 21 -9.05 -5.04 10.21
N ILE A 22 -8.06 -4.61 10.99
CA ILE A 22 -6.98 -3.76 10.51
C ILE A 22 -5.69 -4.55 10.64
N GLY A 23 -5.03 -4.82 9.53
CA GLY A 23 -3.75 -5.51 9.45
C GLY A 23 -2.62 -4.61 8.97
N GLY A 24 -1.39 -5.01 9.25
CA GLY A 24 -0.19 -4.35 8.77
C GLY A 24 0.76 -5.35 8.12
N LEU A 25 1.23 -5.02 6.93
CA LEU A 25 2.27 -5.75 6.22
C LEU A 25 3.53 -4.87 6.18
N TYR A 26 4.59 -5.30 6.84
CA TYR A 26 5.82 -4.50 6.98
C TYR A 26 6.56 -4.36 5.65
N THR A 27 6.66 -5.45 4.89
CA THR A 27 7.34 -5.50 3.59
C THR A 27 6.34 -5.65 2.44
N ALA A 28 6.83 -5.73 1.21
CA ALA A 28 6.01 -6.13 0.08
C ALA A 28 5.76 -7.65 0.13
N TYR A 29 4.54 -8.07 -0.13
CA TYR A 29 4.27 -9.45 -0.52
C TYR A 29 4.56 -9.59 -2.01
N ILE A 30 5.37 -10.56 -2.38
CA ILE A 30 5.67 -10.89 -3.77
C ILE A 30 5.32 -12.37 -3.96
N PRO A 31 4.39 -12.70 -4.88
CA PRO A 31 4.05 -14.09 -5.17
C PRO A 31 5.28 -14.90 -5.59
N GLU A 32 5.33 -16.19 -5.22
CA GLU A 32 6.48 -17.07 -5.46
C GLU A 32 6.88 -17.21 -6.94
N ASP A 33 5.93 -16.96 -7.86
CA ASP A 33 6.14 -17.03 -9.31
C ASP A 33 6.96 -15.86 -9.88
N TYR A 34 7.25 -14.84 -9.07
CA TYR A 34 8.02 -13.68 -9.48
C TYR A 34 9.44 -13.75 -8.93
N GLU A 35 10.43 -13.70 -9.82
CA GLU A 35 11.87 -13.72 -9.50
C GLU A 35 12.34 -12.41 -8.84
N VAL A 36 11.89 -12.11 -7.62
CA VAL A 36 12.40 -10.98 -6.84
C VAL A 36 12.87 -11.48 -5.48
N HIS A 37 14.17 -11.44 -5.27
CA HIS A 37 14.84 -12.17 -4.19
C HIS A 37 15.09 -11.39 -2.90
N GLU A 38 14.64 -10.14 -2.73
CA GLU A 38 15.11 -9.29 -1.62
C GLU A 38 14.05 -8.85 -0.58
N TRP A 39 12.77 -9.17 -0.75
CA TRP A 39 11.71 -8.57 0.04
C TRP A 39 10.85 -9.60 0.82
N GLY A 40 11.38 -10.08 1.93
CA GLY A 40 10.59 -10.81 2.91
C GLY A 40 10.38 -12.30 2.62
N ASN A 41 9.68 -12.98 3.53
CA ASN A 41 9.32 -14.38 3.41
C ASN A 41 7.92 -14.50 2.80
N ALA A 42 7.84 -14.75 1.51
CA ALA A 42 6.57 -14.84 0.77
C ALA A 42 5.56 -15.82 1.40
N LYS A 43 6.05 -16.91 1.99
CA LYS A 43 5.19 -17.91 2.63
C LYS A 43 4.55 -17.38 3.92
N GLU A 44 5.33 -16.76 4.81
CA GLU A 44 4.81 -16.18 6.05
C GLU A 44 3.84 -15.05 5.77
N GLN A 45 4.13 -14.22 4.77
CA GLN A 45 3.24 -13.15 4.34
C GLN A 45 1.94 -13.69 3.74
N ALA A 46 2.00 -14.76 2.94
CA ALA A 46 0.82 -15.40 2.39
C ALA A 46 -0.05 -16.04 3.50
N GLU A 47 0.56 -16.66 4.50
CA GLU A 47 -0.13 -17.21 5.66
C GLU A 47 -0.83 -16.09 6.44
N PHE A 48 -0.14 -14.98 6.72
CA PHE A 48 -0.73 -13.82 7.36
C PHE A 48 -1.91 -13.25 6.56
N LEU A 49 -1.78 -13.10 5.24
CA LEU A 49 -2.85 -12.57 4.39
C LEU A 49 -4.08 -13.48 4.34
N LYS A 50 -3.89 -14.81 4.37
CA LYS A 50 -4.97 -15.78 4.49
C LYS A 50 -5.69 -15.70 5.85
N GLU A 51 -4.94 -15.51 6.94
CA GLU A 51 -5.56 -15.27 8.25
C GLU A 51 -6.27 -13.90 8.29
N MET A 52 -5.72 -12.90 7.60
CA MET A 52 -6.29 -11.56 7.51
C MET A 52 -7.65 -11.58 6.79
N GLU A 53 -7.80 -12.36 5.73
CA GLU A 53 -9.05 -12.44 4.96
C GLU A 53 -10.14 -13.30 5.64
N ASP A 54 -9.79 -14.20 6.54
CA ASP A 54 -10.72 -15.13 7.19
C ASP A 54 -11.62 -14.43 8.24
N THR A 55 -12.50 -13.60 7.76
CA THR A 55 -13.47 -12.86 8.58
C THR A 55 -14.55 -12.18 7.74
N GLU A 56 -15.76 -12.03 8.32
CA GLU A 56 -16.85 -11.21 7.75
C GLU A 56 -16.72 -9.71 8.09
N ARG A 57 -15.62 -9.30 8.72
CA ARG A 57 -15.36 -7.89 9.04
C ARG A 57 -14.89 -7.15 7.80
N TYR A 58 -15.10 -5.83 7.75
CA TYR A 58 -14.46 -5.00 6.74
C TYR A 58 -12.95 -4.99 6.96
N LYS A 59 -12.19 -5.39 5.96
CA LYS A 59 -10.75 -5.70 6.03
C LYS A 59 -9.92 -4.55 5.46
N ILE A 60 -9.12 -3.94 6.34
CA ILE A 60 -8.24 -2.83 5.99
C ILE A 60 -6.79 -3.29 6.16
N LEU A 61 -6.00 -3.21 5.10
CA LEU A 61 -4.58 -3.53 5.14
C LEU A 61 -3.73 -2.26 5.00
N LEU A 62 -2.78 -2.10 5.90
CA LEU A 62 -1.73 -1.08 5.83
C LEU A 62 -0.48 -1.73 5.22
N SER A 63 -0.15 -1.42 3.98
CA SER A 63 0.98 -1.97 3.25
C SER A 63 1.76 -0.86 2.56
N HIS A 64 3.00 -0.63 2.96
CA HIS A 64 3.75 0.54 2.50
C HIS A 64 4.04 0.51 1.00
N ILE A 65 4.45 -0.65 0.47
CA ILE A 65 4.89 -0.83 -0.92
C ILE A 65 3.69 -1.18 -1.82
N PRO A 66 3.40 -0.36 -2.85
CA PRO A 66 2.21 -0.53 -3.68
C PRO A 66 2.36 -1.59 -4.77
N ASN A 67 3.60 -1.97 -5.12
CA ASN A 67 3.90 -2.81 -6.29
C ASN A 67 3.09 -4.11 -6.30
N THR A 68 3.02 -4.78 -5.16
CA THR A 68 2.26 -6.00 -4.95
C THR A 68 0.80 -5.86 -5.38
N TRP A 69 0.17 -4.78 -4.95
CA TRP A 69 -1.27 -4.58 -5.10
C TRP A 69 -1.67 -4.00 -6.45
N MET A 70 -0.75 -3.29 -7.09
CA MET A 70 -1.06 -2.50 -8.28
C MET A 70 -0.55 -3.12 -9.59
N TYR A 71 0.58 -3.85 -9.55
CA TYR A 71 1.23 -4.40 -10.74
C TYR A 71 1.11 -5.91 -10.83
N TYR A 72 1.09 -6.61 -9.70
CA TYR A 72 0.75 -8.03 -9.63
C TYR A 72 -0.74 -8.15 -9.30
N ASP A 73 -1.44 -9.13 -9.79
CA ASP A 73 -2.89 -9.30 -9.50
C ASP A 73 -3.18 -9.79 -8.08
N THR A 74 -2.27 -9.53 -7.16
CA THR A 74 -2.32 -9.97 -5.76
C THR A 74 -3.51 -9.39 -5.01
N ALA A 75 -3.90 -8.14 -5.31
CA ALA A 75 -5.09 -7.54 -4.69
C ALA A 75 -6.40 -8.26 -5.09
N ALA A 76 -6.40 -9.01 -6.19
CA ALA A 76 -7.54 -9.84 -6.60
C ALA A 76 -7.46 -11.28 -6.04
N THR A 77 -6.33 -11.66 -5.44
CA THR A 77 -6.10 -13.01 -4.90
C THR A 77 -6.63 -13.15 -3.47
N PHE A 78 -6.54 -12.06 -2.69
CA PHE A 78 -6.98 -12.03 -1.30
C PHE A 78 -8.27 -11.21 -1.16
N ASP A 79 -9.18 -11.67 -0.32
CA ASP A 79 -10.43 -10.98 -0.01
C ASP A 79 -10.21 -9.83 0.98
N LEU A 80 -9.67 -8.71 0.46
CA LEU A 80 -9.43 -7.48 1.20
C LEU A 80 -10.34 -6.37 0.64
N ASP A 81 -10.85 -5.49 1.52
CA ASP A 81 -11.75 -4.41 1.08
C ASP A 81 -10.97 -3.13 0.76
N LEU A 82 -9.98 -2.79 1.59
CA LEU A 82 -9.25 -1.53 1.47
C LEU A 82 -7.76 -1.71 1.80
N ILE A 83 -6.90 -1.21 0.92
CA ILE A 83 -5.44 -1.25 1.12
C ILE A 83 -4.90 0.17 1.06
N PHE A 84 -4.17 0.59 2.09
CA PHE A 84 -3.42 1.85 2.09
C PHE A 84 -1.97 1.61 1.73
N THR A 85 -1.47 2.38 0.76
CA THR A 85 -0.09 2.31 0.27
C THR A 85 0.56 3.69 0.16
N GLY A 86 1.88 3.71 0.06
CA GLY A 86 2.66 4.94 -0.09
C GLY A 86 3.90 4.70 -0.93
N HIS A 87 5.09 4.93 -0.36
CA HIS A 87 6.42 4.58 -0.90
C HIS A 87 6.89 5.36 -2.14
N VAL A 88 6.03 5.59 -3.12
CA VAL A 88 6.40 6.21 -4.41
C VAL A 88 6.64 7.71 -4.33
N HIS A 89 6.33 8.33 -3.19
CA HIS A 89 6.50 9.77 -2.95
C HIS A 89 5.93 10.67 -4.06
N GLY A 90 4.86 10.21 -4.75
CA GLY A 90 4.28 10.92 -5.89
C GLY A 90 5.23 11.07 -7.07
N GLY A 91 6.23 10.17 -7.21
CA GLY A 91 7.24 10.23 -8.27
C GLY A 91 8.32 11.27 -8.04
N GLN A 92 8.55 11.70 -6.79
CA GLN A 92 9.52 12.69 -6.31
C GLN A 92 9.37 14.07 -7.00
N ALA A 93 9.75 14.20 -8.25
CA ALA A 93 9.59 15.41 -9.05
C ALA A 93 8.52 15.21 -10.13
N ILE A 94 7.57 16.13 -10.20
CA ILE A 94 6.53 16.13 -11.24
C ILE A 94 7.01 16.95 -12.43
N LEU A 95 7.01 16.31 -13.60
CA LEU A 95 7.46 16.91 -14.85
C LEU A 95 6.40 17.86 -15.44
N PRO A 96 6.81 18.88 -16.24
CA PRO A 96 5.89 19.85 -16.83
C PRO A 96 4.79 19.23 -17.71
N PHE A 97 5.05 18.08 -18.29
CA PHE A 97 4.10 17.35 -19.16
C PHE A 97 3.25 16.31 -18.39
N GLY A 98 3.31 16.34 -17.06
CA GLY A 98 2.70 15.35 -16.19
C GLY A 98 3.59 14.11 -16.01
N GLY A 99 3.30 13.33 -14.96
CA GLY A 99 4.08 12.15 -14.60
C GLY A 99 5.22 12.45 -13.64
N GLY A 100 5.59 11.41 -12.87
CA GLY A 100 6.70 11.47 -11.92
C GLY A 100 8.04 11.19 -12.59
N LEU A 101 9.09 11.76 -12.04
CA LEU A 101 10.44 11.51 -12.55
C LEU A 101 11.00 10.18 -12.03
N TYR A 102 10.78 9.86 -10.75
CA TYR A 102 11.39 8.69 -10.12
C TYR A 102 10.56 8.20 -8.94
N ALA A 103 10.47 6.90 -8.78
CA ALA A 103 9.96 6.30 -7.55
C ALA A 103 10.87 5.14 -7.11
N PRO A 104 11.04 4.92 -5.79
CA PRO A 104 11.74 3.75 -5.28
C PRO A 104 11.14 2.47 -5.89
N ASP A 105 11.96 1.47 -6.15
CA ASP A 105 11.60 0.15 -6.71
C ASP A 105 10.88 0.15 -8.07
N MET A 106 10.55 1.32 -8.61
CA MET A 106 9.94 1.48 -9.95
C MET A 106 10.89 2.18 -10.93
N GLY A 107 11.94 2.86 -10.42
CA GLY A 107 12.88 3.60 -11.25
C GLY A 107 12.31 4.89 -11.84
N TYR A 108 12.77 5.23 -13.04
CA TYR A 108 12.37 6.46 -13.74
C TYR A 108 11.02 6.31 -14.44
N PHE A 109 10.25 7.41 -14.42
CA PHE A 109 8.94 7.55 -15.08
C PHE A 109 7.89 6.56 -14.59
N PRO A 110 7.65 6.48 -13.26
CA PRO A 110 6.64 5.58 -12.71
C PRO A 110 5.24 5.96 -13.22
N GLY A 111 4.47 4.96 -13.62
CA GLY A 111 3.15 5.16 -14.23
C GLY A 111 2.04 5.58 -13.26
N ARG A 112 2.19 5.28 -11.95
CA ARG A 112 1.20 5.56 -10.92
C ARG A 112 1.85 6.32 -9.78
N LEU A 113 1.26 7.44 -9.38
CA LEU A 113 1.87 8.39 -8.46
C LEU A 113 1.05 8.60 -7.18
N SER A 114 -0.26 8.57 -7.31
CA SER A 114 -1.23 8.73 -6.23
C SER A 114 -2.64 8.43 -6.75
N GLY A 115 -3.59 8.28 -5.85
CA GLY A 115 -5.00 8.11 -6.19
C GLY A 115 -5.62 6.84 -5.62
N VAL A 116 -6.83 6.55 -6.06
CA VAL A 116 -7.59 5.34 -5.71
C VAL A 116 -7.63 4.43 -6.94
N TYR A 117 -7.28 3.19 -6.75
CA TYR A 117 -7.28 2.15 -7.79
C TYR A 117 -8.17 1.00 -7.36
N GLU A 118 -8.96 0.50 -8.28
CA GLU A 118 -9.82 -0.66 -8.06
C GLU A 118 -9.16 -1.91 -8.64
N LYS A 119 -9.14 -2.98 -7.86
CA LYS A 119 -8.67 -4.30 -8.23
C LYS A 119 -9.68 -5.35 -7.77
N GLY A 120 -10.57 -5.77 -8.68
CA GLY A 120 -11.73 -6.56 -8.29
C GLY A 120 -12.66 -5.74 -7.39
N HIS A 121 -12.94 -6.22 -6.18
CA HIS A 121 -13.69 -5.49 -5.15
C HIS A 121 -12.79 -4.67 -4.21
N THR A 122 -11.48 -4.89 -4.25
CA THR A 122 -10.51 -4.22 -3.38
C THR A 122 -10.21 -2.80 -3.87
N GLN A 123 -10.26 -1.84 -2.96
CA GLN A 123 -9.78 -0.48 -3.21
C GLN A 123 -8.34 -0.33 -2.71
N VAL A 124 -7.45 0.13 -3.57
CA VAL A 124 -6.05 0.42 -3.23
C VAL A 124 -5.85 1.93 -3.27
N ILE A 125 -5.52 2.52 -2.12
CA ILE A 125 -5.23 3.94 -1.98
C ILE A 125 -3.72 4.14 -1.98
N LEU A 126 -3.23 4.88 -2.96
CA LEU A 126 -1.84 5.28 -3.05
C LEU A 126 -1.69 6.77 -2.71
N SER A 127 -1.02 7.06 -1.59
CA SER A 127 -0.73 8.42 -1.16
C SER A 127 0.67 8.85 -1.59
N ARG A 128 0.80 10.13 -1.96
CA ARG A 128 2.13 10.78 -2.14
C ARG A 128 2.88 10.91 -0.81
N GLY A 129 2.15 10.96 0.30
CA GLY A 129 2.72 11.12 1.64
C GLY A 129 3.38 12.50 1.86
N LEU A 130 4.00 12.64 3.01
CA LEU A 130 4.67 13.88 3.44
C LEU A 130 6.18 13.84 3.21
N GLY A 131 6.76 12.64 3.18
CA GLY A 131 8.20 12.43 3.07
C GLY A 131 8.80 12.69 1.69
N SER A 132 10.12 12.80 1.65
CA SER A 132 10.90 12.90 0.43
C SER A 132 12.20 12.14 0.61
N ASN A 133 12.62 11.40 -0.42
CA ASN A 133 13.96 10.84 -0.47
C ASN A 133 14.92 11.89 -1.05
N THR A 134 15.51 12.69 -0.17
CA THR A 134 16.42 13.77 -0.56
C THR A 134 17.80 13.29 -1.03
N GLU A 135 18.14 12.03 -0.81
CA GLU A 135 19.42 11.49 -1.21
C GLU A 135 19.53 11.21 -2.71
N VAL A 136 18.41 10.91 -3.35
CA VAL A 136 18.36 10.61 -4.80
C VAL A 136 17.81 11.80 -5.58
N ILE A 137 16.55 12.15 -5.37
CA ILE A 137 15.88 13.25 -6.07
C ILE A 137 14.98 13.97 -5.05
N PRO A 138 15.15 15.27 -4.84
CA PRO A 138 14.27 16.03 -3.95
C PRO A 138 12.84 16.10 -4.50
N ARG A 139 11.87 16.27 -3.63
CA ARG A 139 10.50 16.57 -4.04
C ARG A 139 10.45 17.92 -4.73
N PHE A 140 10.04 17.95 -6.00
CA PHE A 140 9.93 19.16 -6.82
C PHE A 140 8.59 19.17 -7.55
N ASN A 141 7.89 20.30 -7.50
CA ASN A 141 6.56 20.49 -8.12
C ASN A 141 5.55 19.36 -7.74
N ASN A 142 5.69 18.81 -6.56
CA ASN A 142 4.99 17.65 -6.06
C ASN A 142 4.58 17.91 -4.60
N ILE A 143 3.37 18.41 -4.42
CA ILE A 143 2.85 18.83 -3.13
C ILE A 143 2.68 17.61 -2.21
N PRO A 144 3.16 17.68 -0.94
CA PRO A 144 2.86 16.66 0.07
C PRO A 144 1.36 16.45 0.24
N GLU A 145 0.97 15.22 0.55
CA GLU A 145 -0.44 14.82 0.60
C GLU A 145 -0.76 14.07 1.89
N ILE A 146 -1.90 14.42 2.47
CA ILE A 146 -2.58 13.62 3.49
C ILE A 146 -3.92 13.19 2.87
N VAL A 147 -4.19 11.89 2.89
CA VAL A 147 -5.45 11.33 2.38
C VAL A 147 -6.35 11.01 3.56
N GLU A 148 -7.55 11.59 3.56
CA GLU A 148 -8.62 11.26 4.48
C GLU A 148 -9.61 10.31 3.80
N VAL A 149 -9.98 9.24 4.47
CA VAL A 149 -10.93 8.24 3.97
C VAL A 149 -12.08 8.10 4.94
N GLU A 150 -13.29 8.30 4.46
CA GLU A 150 -14.52 8.09 5.21
C GLU A 150 -15.17 6.77 4.79
N LEU A 151 -15.30 5.84 5.75
CA LEU A 151 -16.07 4.61 5.56
C LEU A 151 -17.55 4.87 5.85
N LYS A 152 -18.42 4.55 4.93
CA LYS A 152 -19.87 4.75 5.03
C LYS A 152 -20.62 3.42 5.09
#